data_f681ea2850c239c2fe82d2d1bddda6bd
#
_entry.id   f681ea2850c239c2fe82d2d1bddda6bd
#
_cell.length_a   1.000
_cell.length_b   1.000
_cell.length_c   1.000
_cell.angle_alpha   90.00
_cell.angle_beta   90.00
_cell.angle_gamma   90.00
#
_symmetry.space_group_name_H-M   'P 1'
#
loop_
_entity.id
_entity.type
_entity.pdbx_description
1 polymer ?
#
loop_
_entity_poly.entity_id
_entity_poly.type
_entity_poly.pdbx_seq_one_letter_code
_entity_poly.pdbx_strand_id
1 'polypeptide(L)'
;MRFQVHGVMACGLVLVGALLAQAQTQKIEVQKRVEVAPRASANFPRASSIIGARVGIQGDVAVGKVDDLVLNQDGTVEYLVVLNEDKYVLVPWPAAKLDPAQRTVMVEIRQDKFREVPTFTRESWPNFSDTQYIERINTYYGVKPGRERRIERRR
;
A
#
# COMPACT_ATOMS: atom_id res chain seq x y z
N MET A 1 82.77 -0.40 -24.08
CA MET A 1 82.77 -1.60 -24.91
C MET A 1 81.41 -1.65 -25.56
N ARG A 2 81.25 -1.17 -26.81
CA ARG A 2 81.33 -1.94 -28.07
C ARG A 2 80.48 -3.20 -27.93
N PHE A 3 79.43 -3.41 -28.74
CA PHE A 3 79.36 -3.44 -30.19
C PHE A 3 77.94 -3.23 -30.69
N GLN A 4 77.84 -2.45 -31.68
CA GLN A 4 76.89 -2.26 -32.72
C GLN A 4 76.86 -3.54 -33.63
N VAL A 5 75.68 -3.94 -34.18
CA VAL A 5 75.58 -4.48 -35.52
C VAL A 5 74.19 -4.24 -36.14
N HIS A 6 74.22 -3.76 -37.30
CA HIS A 6 73.19 -3.48 -38.29
C HIS A 6 72.54 -4.75 -38.83
N GLY A 7 71.35 -4.61 -39.36
CA GLY A 7 70.71 -5.62 -40.20
C GLY A 7 69.45 -5.08 -40.90
N VAL A 8 69.61 -4.74 -42.13
CA VAL A 8 68.74 -4.13 -43.10
C VAL A 8 67.90 -5.18 -43.85
N MET A 9 66.81 -4.73 -44.46
CA MET A 9 65.97 -5.29 -45.54
C MET A 9 64.94 -6.36 -45.19
N ALA A 10 63.77 -6.45 -45.79
CA ALA A 10 63.14 -5.80 -46.93
C ALA A 10 61.66 -6.18 -46.99
N CYS A 11 60.90 -5.26 -47.48
CA CYS A 11 59.80 -5.41 -48.46
C CYS A 11 58.94 -6.67 -48.46
N GLY A 12 57.64 -6.49 -48.27
CA GLY A 12 56.59 -7.46 -48.56
C GLY A 12 55.21 -6.85 -48.46
N LEU A 13 54.81 -6.20 -49.55
CA LEU A 13 53.43 -5.69 -49.74
C LEU A 13 52.47 -6.89 -49.85
N VAL A 14 51.63 -7.14 -48.97
CA VAL A 14 50.42 -7.95 -49.19
C VAL A 14 49.22 -7.20 -48.64
N LEU A 15 48.49 -6.62 -49.55
CA LEU A 15 47.14 -6.14 -49.37
C LEU A 15 46.23 -7.34 -49.19
N VAL A 16 45.82 -7.63 -47.97
CA VAL A 16 44.66 -8.48 -47.68
C VAL A 16 43.66 -7.62 -46.96
N GLY A 17 42.58 -7.33 -47.64
CA GLY A 17 41.45 -6.63 -47.09
C GLY A 17 40.82 -7.43 -45.97
N ALA A 18 41.00 -6.98 -44.74
CA ALA A 18 40.25 -7.45 -43.60
C ALA A 18 39.02 -6.57 -43.44
N LEU A 19 37.90 -7.13 -43.83
CA LEU A 19 36.58 -6.62 -43.56
C LEU A 19 36.41 -6.63 -42.04
N LEU A 20 36.73 -5.53 -41.40
CA LEU A 20 36.42 -5.32 -39.97
C LEU A 20 34.93 -5.11 -39.88
N ALA A 21 34.22 -6.20 -39.62
CA ALA A 21 32.87 -6.12 -39.08
C ALA A 21 32.93 -5.37 -37.74
N GLN A 22 32.60 -4.10 -37.79
CA GLN A 22 32.37 -3.31 -36.57
C GLN A 22 31.11 -3.83 -35.94
N ALA A 23 31.26 -4.73 -34.99
CA ALA A 23 30.22 -5.03 -34.02
C ALA A 23 29.99 -3.73 -33.24
N GLN A 24 29.01 -2.96 -33.67
CA GLN A 24 28.47 -1.87 -32.87
C GLN A 24 27.82 -2.50 -31.66
N THR A 25 28.57 -2.56 -30.57
CA THR A 25 28.01 -2.77 -29.26
C THR A 25 27.12 -1.56 -28.99
N GLN A 26 25.84 -1.69 -29.33
CA GLN A 26 24.83 -0.78 -28.81
C GLN A 26 24.87 -0.91 -27.33
N LYS A 27 25.57 0.01 -26.65
CA LYS A 27 25.32 0.31 -25.26
C LYS A 27 23.88 0.74 -25.20
N ILE A 28 23.03 -0.18 -24.76
CA ILE A 28 21.71 0.13 -24.26
C ILE A 28 21.95 1.00 -23.05
N GLU A 29 21.88 2.30 -23.21
CA GLU A 29 21.70 3.23 -22.10
C GLU A 29 20.31 3.02 -21.51
N VAL A 30 20.12 1.87 -20.88
CA VAL A 30 19.02 1.69 -19.96
C VAL A 30 19.40 2.42 -18.70
N GLN A 31 18.58 3.36 -18.38
CA GLN A 31 18.47 4.03 -17.08
C GLN A 31 18.95 5.47 -17.06
N LYS A 32 18.19 6.31 -17.69
CA LYS A 32 17.86 7.53 -16.98
C LYS A 32 16.98 7.08 -15.80
N ARG A 33 17.64 6.74 -14.69
CA ARG A 33 16.99 6.60 -13.39
C ARG A 33 16.23 7.89 -13.20
N VAL A 34 14.91 7.82 -13.35
CA VAL A 34 14.06 8.92 -12.92
C VAL A 34 14.26 9.00 -11.42
N GLU A 35 15.17 9.86 -11.04
CA GLU A 35 15.31 10.29 -9.65
C GLU A 35 14.04 11.06 -9.35
N VAL A 36 13.02 10.29 -8.93
CA VAL A 36 11.80 10.85 -8.39
C VAL A 36 12.25 11.54 -7.12
N ALA A 37 12.49 12.84 -7.22
CA ALA A 37 12.65 13.68 -6.04
C ALA A 37 11.54 13.26 -5.04
N PRO A 38 11.83 13.11 -3.75
CA PRO A 38 10.82 12.82 -2.76
C PRO A 38 9.82 13.97 -2.80
N ARG A 39 8.79 13.82 -3.61
CA ARG A 39 7.61 14.66 -3.50
C ARG A 39 7.19 14.47 -2.07
N ALA A 40 7.17 15.57 -1.30
CA ALA A 40 6.54 15.59 0.00
C ALA A 40 5.25 14.80 -0.18
N SER A 41 5.21 13.60 0.37
CA SER A 41 4.11 12.67 0.18
C SER A 41 2.91 13.40 0.77
N ALA A 42 2.05 13.90 -0.10
CA ALA A 42 0.68 14.18 0.32
C ALA A 42 0.29 12.96 1.15
N ASN A 43 -0.16 13.18 2.39
CA ASN A 43 -0.36 12.17 3.43
C ASN A 43 -1.39 11.10 3.00
N PHE A 44 -1.04 10.29 1.99
CA PHE A 44 -1.80 9.11 1.63
C PHE A 44 -1.23 7.92 2.40
N PRO A 45 -1.90 7.48 3.46
CA PRO A 45 -1.44 6.32 4.21
C PRO A 45 -1.50 5.08 3.32
N ARG A 46 -0.45 4.27 3.40
CA ARG A 46 -0.42 2.97 2.71
C ARG A 46 -1.27 1.98 3.52
N ALA A 47 -1.96 1.06 2.85
CA ALA A 47 -2.67 -0.02 3.53
C ALA A 47 -1.77 -0.79 4.51
N SER A 48 -0.50 -1.04 4.14
CA SER A 48 0.49 -1.68 4.99
C SER A 48 0.88 -0.90 6.25
N SER A 49 0.63 0.42 6.31
CA SER A 49 0.82 1.22 7.53
C SER A 49 -0.41 1.20 8.43
N ILE A 50 -1.57 0.84 7.89
CA ILE A 50 -2.83 0.74 8.60
C ILE A 50 -2.99 -0.67 9.17
N ILE A 51 -2.76 -1.69 8.36
CA ILE A 51 -2.80 -3.09 8.82
C ILE A 51 -1.71 -3.31 9.87
N GLY A 52 -2.11 -3.88 11.00
CA GLY A 52 -1.27 -4.05 12.19
C GLY A 52 -1.13 -2.80 13.05
N ALA A 53 -1.76 -1.67 12.69
CA ALA A 53 -1.80 -0.49 13.53
C ALA A 53 -2.59 -0.76 14.83
N ARG A 54 -2.13 -0.16 15.93
CA ARG A 54 -2.81 -0.26 17.23
C ARG A 54 -4.11 0.54 17.20
N VAL A 55 -5.18 -0.03 17.72
CA VAL A 55 -6.48 0.64 17.82
C VAL A 55 -6.73 1.06 19.25
N GLY A 56 -7.01 2.35 19.41
CA GLY A 56 -7.43 2.95 20.68
C GLY A 56 -8.84 3.54 20.58
N ILE A 57 -9.50 3.63 21.71
CA ILE A 57 -10.80 4.29 21.87
C ILE A 57 -10.67 5.48 22.83
N GLN A 58 -11.78 6.20 23.09
CA GLN A 58 -11.79 7.33 24.01
C GLN A 58 -11.16 6.97 25.36
N GLY A 59 -10.31 7.88 25.88
CA GLY A 59 -9.56 7.67 27.12
C GLY A 59 -8.25 6.90 26.92
N ASP A 60 -7.71 6.84 25.73
CA ASP A 60 -6.45 6.15 25.36
C ASP A 60 -6.43 4.65 25.68
N VAL A 61 -7.62 4.05 25.74
CA VAL A 61 -7.77 2.61 26.00
C VAL A 61 -7.46 1.84 24.72
N ALA A 62 -6.41 1.03 24.75
CA ALA A 62 -6.08 0.14 23.64
C ALA A 62 -7.08 -1.04 23.60
N VAL A 63 -7.66 -1.28 22.41
CA VAL A 63 -8.65 -2.34 22.23
C VAL A 63 -8.25 -3.41 21.22
N GLY A 64 -7.10 -3.25 20.57
CA GLY A 64 -6.62 -4.27 19.64
C GLY A 64 -5.74 -3.73 18.53
N LYS A 65 -5.79 -4.39 17.39
CA LYS A 65 -5.02 -4.05 16.16
C LYS A 65 -5.92 -4.15 14.94
N VAL A 66 -5.63 -3.35 13.93
CA VAL A 66 -6.23 -3.52 12.61
C VAL A 66 -5.71 -4.82 11.99
N ASP A 67 -6.60 -5.75 11.70
CA ASP A 67 -6.29 -7.03 11.04
C ASP A 67 -6.49 -6.93 9.54
N ASP A 68 -7.57 -6.26 9.10
CA ASP A 68 -7.91 -6.16 7.67
C ASP A 68 -8.71 -4.90 7.34
N LEU A 69 -8.92 -4.66 6.05
CA LEU A 69 -9.70 -3.56 5.49
C LEU A 69 -10.81 -4.13 4.59
N VAL A 70 -12.03 -3.67 4.79
CA VAL A 70 -13.16 -4.01 3.92
C VAL A 70 -13.37 -2.89 2.92
N LEU A 71 -13.31 -3.26 1.64
CA LEU A 71 -13.56 -2.35 0.52
C LEU A 71 -14.97 -2.54 0.00
N ASN A 72 -15.60 -1.45 -0.43
CA ASN A 72 -16.84 -1.54 -1.19
C ASN A 72 -16.57 -1.88 -2.66
N GLN A 73 -17.63 -2.00 -3.46
CA GLN A 73 -17.55 -2.33 -4.89
C GLN A 73 -16.80 -1.28 -5.72
N ASP A 74 -16.72 -0.03 -5.23
CA ASP A 74 -15.98 1.05 -5.87
C ASP A 74 -14.47 1.05 -5.50
N GLY A 75 -14.02 0.10 -4.68
CA GLY A 75 -12.65 0.00 -4.20
C GLY A 75 -12.30 1.00 -3.08
N THR A 76 -13.31 1.64 -2.47
CA THR A 76 -13.10 2.55 -1.33
C THR A 76 -13.16 1.76 -0.03
N VAL A 77 -12.27 2.08 0.93
CA VAL A 77 -12.30 1.49 2.27
C VAL A 77 -13.59 1.92 2.98
N GLU A 78 -14.35 0.94 3.45
CA GLU A 78 -15.62 1.16 4.14
C GLU A 78 -15.53 0.82 5.62
N TYR A 79 -14.83 -0.26 5.96
CA TYR A 79 -14.63 -0.69 7.35
C TYR A 79 -13.19 -1.11 7.60
N LEU A 80 -12.78 -0.93 8.86
CA LEU A 80 -11.62 -1.60 9.44
C LEU A 80 -12.10 -2.86 10.16
N VAL A 81 -11.36 -3.94 10.00
CA VAL A 81 -11.52 -5.15 10.83
C VAL A 81 -10.49 -5.08 11.94
N VAL A 82 -10.96 -5.00 13.15
CA VAL A 82 -10.13 -4.88 14.35
C VAL A 82 -10.13 -6.19 15.11
N LEU A 83 -8.96 -6.77 15.29
CA LEU A 83 -8.78 -7.93 16.17
C LEU A 83 -8.72 -7.43 17.61
N ASN A 84 -9.73 -7.79 18.39
CA ASN A 84 -9.83 -7.57 19.83
C ASN A 84 -9.78 -8.92 20.53
N GLU A 85 -8.69 -9.20 21.23
CA GLU A 85 -8.40 -10.52 21.83
C GLU A 85 -8.43 -11.63 20.75
N ASP A 86 -9.45 -12.46 20.73
CA ASP A 86 -9.68 -13.58 19.81
C ASP A 86 -10.88 -13.37 18.87
N LYS A 87 -11.51 -12.19 18.90
CA LYS A 87 -12.67 -11.83 18.09
C LYS A 87 -12.42 -10.61 17.24
N TYR A 88 -13.21 -10.46 16.22
CA TYR A 88 -13.16 -9.33 15.31
C TYR A 88 -14.31 -8.37 15.56
N VAL A 89 -14.02 -7.09 15.39
CA VAL A 89 -14.99 -5.99 15.48
C VAL A 89 -14.88 -5.17 14.20
N LEU A 90 -16.02 -4.78 13.64
CA LEU A 90 -16.06 -3.81 12.52
C LEU A 90 -16.06 -2.39 13.05
N VAL A 91 -15.20 -1.57 12.48
CA VAL A 91 -15.13 -0.13 12.74
C VAL A 91 -15.36 0.60 11.42
N PRO A 92 -16.42 1.42 11.29
CA PRO A 92 -16.65 2.21 10.08
C PRO A 92 -15.48 3.16 9.83
N TRP A 93 -15.02 3.23 8.59
CA TRP A 93 -13.91 4.10 8.20
C TRP A 93 -14.09 5.57 8.64
N PRO A 94 -15.29 6.18 8.54
CA PRO A 94 -15.49 7.57 8.99
C PRO A 94 -15.34 7.78 10.50
N ALA A 95 -15.45 6.71 11.32
CA ALA A 95 -15.26 6.78 12.76
C ALA A 95 -13.78 6.64 13.19
N ALA A 96 -12.90 6.30 12.26
CA ALA A 96 -11.49 6.05 12.51
C ALA A 96 -10.64 7.27 12.17
N LYS A 97 -9.82 7.70 13.12
CA LYS A 97 -8.78 8.72 12.93
C LYS A 97 -7.43 8.04 12.89
N LEU A 98 -6.77 8.10 11.74
CA LEU A 98 -5.46 7.47 11.54
C LEU A 98 -4.33 8.43 11.89
N ASP A 99 -3.34 7.90 12.60
CA ASP A 99 -2.01 8.48 12.72
C ASP A 99 -0.98 7.51 12.11
N PRO A 100 -0.63 7.68 10.83
CA PRO A 100 0.31 6.78 10.15
C PRO A 100 1.72 6.85 10.71
N ALA A 101 2.12 7.99 11.30
CA ALA A 101 3.45 8.20 11.86
C ALA A 101 3.65 7.33 13.12
N GLN A 102 2.63 7.23 13.94
CA GLN A 102 2.63 6.42 15.16
C GLN A 102 2.06 5.00 14.95
N ARG A 103 1.56 4.70 13.76
CA ARG A 103 0.86 3.46 13.45
C ARG A 103 -0.28 3.19 14.43
N THR A 104 -1.09 4.21 14.67
CA THR A 104 -2.25 4.14 15.55
C THR A 104 -3.52 4.57 14.82
N VAL A 105 -4.62 4.00 15.26
CA VAL A 105 -5.98 4.34 14.83
C VAL A 105 -6.78 4.66 16.09
N MET A 106 -7.27 5.88 16.17
CA MET A 106 -8.17 6.28 17.26
C MET A 106 -9.61 6.23 16.78
N VAL A 107 -10.47 5.62 17.57
CA VAL A 107 -11.90 5.49 17.27
C VAL A 107 -12.71 6.29 18.30
N GLU A 108 -13.58 7.16 17.81
CA GLU A 108 -14.39 8.04 18.68
C GLU A 108 -15.59 7.28 19.26
N ILE A 109 -15.33 6.30 20.10
CA ILE A 109 -16.34 5.54 20.82
C ILE A 109 -15.94 5.39 22.28
N ARG A 110 -16.90 5.42 23.19
CA ARG A 110 -16.68 5.14 24.62
C ARG A 110 -16.55 3.65 24.85
N GLN A 111 -15.83 3.27 25.91
CA GLN A 111 -15.55 1.88 26.23
C GLN A 111 -16.81 1.05 26.49
N ASP A 112 -17.82 1.63 27.16
CA ASP A 112 -19.09 0.96 27.39
C ASP A 112 -19.79 0.59 26.08
N LYS A 113 -19.83 1.55 25.14
CA LYS A 113 -20.41 1.33 23.81
C LYS A 113 -19.61 0.38 22.93
N PHE A 114 -18.29 0.42 23.03
CA PHE A 114 -17.43 -0.50 22.26
C PHE A 114 -17.69 -1.97 22.65
N ARG A 115 -17.97 -2.25 23.93
CA ARG A 115 -18.31 -3.59 24.41
C ARG A 115 -19.64 -4.12 23.90
N GLU A 116 -20.56 -3.25 23.50
CA GLU A 116 -21.87 -3.60 22.95
C GLU A 116 -21.80 -3.90 21.42
N VAL A 117 -20.69 -3.55 20.76
CA VAL A 117 -20.54 -3.76 19.32
C VAL A 117 -20.51 -5.26 19.01
N PRO A 118 -21.28 -5.72 18.02
CA PRO A 118 -21.28 -7.13 17.62
C PRO A 118 -19.89 -7.60 17.18
N THR A 119 -19.47 -8.72 17.73
CA THR A 119 -18.21 -9.38 17.39
C THR A 119 -18.45 -10.58 16.46
N PHE A 120 -17.44 -10.96 15.70
CA PHE A 120 -17.47 -12.14 14.83
C PHE A 120 -16.13 -12.89 14.88
N THR A 121 -16.08 -14.06 14.24
CA THR A 121 -14.85 -14.86 14.09
C THR A 121 -14.50 -15.02 12.60
N ARG A 122 -13.35 -15.59 12.29
CA ARG A 122 -12.96 -15.86 10.90
C ARG A 122 -13.91 -16.84 10.22
N GLU A 123 -14.46 -17.77 10.97
CA GLU A 123 -15.41 -18.80 10.50
C GLU A 123 -16.83 -18.22 10.31
N SER A 124 -17.13 -17.14 11.02
CA SER A 124 -18.44 -16.48 11.03
C SER A 124 -18.33 -15.05 10.53
N TRP A 125 -17.83 -14.90 9.29
CA TRP A 125 -17.68 -13.59 8.66
C TRP A 125 -19.04 -12.94 8.41
N PRO A 126 -19.23 -11.65 8.73
CA PRO A 126 -20.52 -10.99 8.56
C PRO A 126 -20.90 -10.81 7.09
N ASN A 127 -22.20 -10.84 6.82
CA ASN A 127 -22.72 -10.51 5.52
C ASN A 127 -22.81 -8.98 5.35
N PHE A 128 -21.91 -8.39 4.58
CA PHE A 128 -21.90 -6.94 4.31
C PHE A 128 -23.05 -6.47 3.41
N SER A 129 -23.83 -7.38 2.83
CA SER A 129 -25.07 -7.06 2.10
C SER A 129 -26.27 -6.95 3.02
N ASP A 130 -26.15 -7.33 4.28
CA ASP A 130 -27.21 -7.18 5.28
C ASP A 130 -27.27 -5.74 5.79
N THR A 131 -28.18 -4.97 5.22
CA THR A 131 -28.39 -3.55 5.55
C THR A 131 -28.69 -3.35 7.03
N GLN A 132 -29.44 -4.25 7.67
CA GLN A 132 -29.78 -4.12 9.10
C GLN A 132 -28.55 -4.29 9.99
N TYR A 133 -27.66 -5.23 9.62
CA TYR A 133 -26.39 -5.41 10.33
C TYR A 133 -25.51 -4.15 10.21
N ILE A 134 -25.38 -3.64 9.02
CA ILE A 134 -24.58 -2.45 8.70
C ILE A 134 -25.13 -1.21 9.40
N GLU A 135 -26.44 -1.00 9.40
CA GLU A 135 -27.07 0.12 10.11
C GLU A 135 -26.82 0.04 11.62
N ARG A 136 -26.91 -1.14 12.22
CA ARG A 136 -26.58 -1.34 13.63
C ARG A 136 -25.12 -0.97 13.93
N ILE A 137 -24.17 -1.47 13.12
CA ILE A 137 -22.76 -1.13 13.29
C ILE A 137 -22.58 0.40 13.24
N ASN A 138 -23.08 1.06 12.21
CA ASN A 138 -22.96 2.51 12.07
C ASN A 138 -23.57 3.28 13.26
N THR A 139 -24.67 2.79 13.81
CA THR A 139 -25.34 3.38 14.98
C THR A 139 -24.46 3.36 16.22
N TYR A 140 -23.73 2.27 16.51
CA TYR A 140 -22.82 2.19 17.65
C TYR A 140 -21.73 3.27 17.60
N TYR A 141 -21.26 3.60 16.40
CA TYR A 141 -20.22 4.62 16.20
C TYR A 141 -20.75 6.02 15.90
N GLY A 142 -22.08 6.20 15.91
CA GLY A 142 -22.70 7.49 15.58
C GLY A 142 -22.47 7.94 14.14
N VAL A 143 -22.11 7.02 13.25
CA VAL A 143 -21.88 7.29 11.83
C VAL A 143 -23.23 7.26 11.11
N LYS A 144 -23.56 8.34 10.40
CA LYS A 144 -24.73 8.34 9.53
C LYS A 144 -24.46 7.42 8.34
N PRO A 145 -25.41 6.52 7.98
CA PRO A 145 -25.28 5.72 6.76
C PRO A 145 -24.95 6.66 5.59
N GLY A 146 -23.87 6.35 4.87
CA GLY A 146 -23.51 7.11 3.68
C GLY A 146 -24.70 7.13 2.74
N ARG A 147 -25.04 8.30 2.22
CA ARG A 147 -26.09 8.39 1.18
C ARG A 147 -25.70 7.40 0.09
N GLU A 148 -26.57 6.43 -0.17
CA GLU A 148 -26.54 5.65 -1.41
C GLU A 148 -26.26 6.64 -2.54
N ARG A 149 -25.08 6.53 -3.19
CA ARG A 149 -24.84 7.28 -4.42
C ARG A 149 -25.83 6.71 -5.42
N ARG A 150 -26.93 7.43 -5.58
CA ARG A 150 -27.90 7.17 -6.61
C ARG A 150 -27.14 7.11 -7.93
N ILE A 151 -26.97 5.90 -8.45
CA ILE A 151 -26.43 5.68 -9.79
C ILE A 151 -27.46 6.26 -10.75
N GLU A 152 -27.33 7.53 -11.10
CA GLU A 152 -28.04 8.09 -12.24
C GLU A 152 -27.50 7.39 -13.49
N ARG A 153 -28.17 6.32 -13.89
CA ARG A 153 -28.02 5.78 -15.24
C ARG A 153 -28.43 6.89 -16.20
N ARG A 154 -27.45 7.59 -16.76
CA ARG A 154 -27.69 8.36 -17.97
C ARG A 154 -28.07 7.40 -19.07
N ARG A 155 -29.32 7.51 -19.48
CA ARG A 155 -29.84 6.93 -20.73
C ARG A 155 -29.32 7.72 -21.91
#